data_c48da9bea798aadcba4c2ecb38d20920
#
_entry.id   c48da9bea798aadcba4c2ecb38d20920
#
_cell.length_a   1.000
_cell.length_b   1.000
_cell.length_c   1.000
_cell.angle_alpha   90.00
_cell.angle_beta   90.00
_cell.angle_gamma   90.00
#
_symmetry.space_group_name_H-M   'P 1'
#
loop_
_entity.id
_entity.type
_entity.pdbx_description
1 polymer ?
#
loop_
_entity_poly.entity_id
_entity_poly.type
_entity_poly.pdbx_seq_one_letter_code
_entity_poly.pdbx_strand_id
1 'polypeptide(L)'
;AQRRFLHLDPATDRYSLGISAFSVGSAYLEQADFLTLLRGEMRSVVEDCGEICQMGILEGGEVLYLIKIDAPQPIRMASFVGKRLPAYATALGKAMLAALPAGQLRALYPRGLEPLTAQTVTDFDKLEAQLEEVRRTGIAAEQEESSEMICCYAVAVGRPGERPVCSVSVSLPVFR
;
A
#
# COMPACT_ATOMS: atom_id res chain seq x y z
N ALA A 1 1.45 6.78 -31.11
CA ALA A 1 1.39 5.48 -31.79
C ALA A 1 2.76 4.87 -32.11
N GLN A 2 3.78 5.66 -32.58
CA GLN A 2 5.09 5.08 -32.97
C GLN A 2 5.84 4.31 -31.87
N ARG A 3 5.62 4.60 -30.57
CA ARG A 3 6.31 3.94 -29.44
C ARG A 3 5.46 2.89 -28.71
N ARG A 4 4.28 2.55 -29.21
CA ARG A 4 3.38 1.52 -28.69
C ARG A 4 2.96 1.69 -27.20
N PHE A 5 3.03 2.92 -26.64
CA PHE A 5 2.53 3.23 -25.30
C PHE A 5 1.01 3.31 -25.23
N LEU A 6 0.41 3.73 -26.35
CA LEU A 6 -1.04 3.79 -26.53
C LEU A 6 -1.44 3.00 -27.76
N HIS A 7 -2.56 2.34 -27.68
CA HIS A 7 -3.26 1.69 -28.78
C HIS A 7 -4.56 2.46 -29.04
N LEU A 8 -4.79 2.88 -30.29
CA LEU A 8 -6.05 3.45 -30.73
C LEU A 8 -6.90 2.33 -31.33
N ASP A 9 -8.09 2.13 -30.79
CA ASP A 9 -9.10 1.27 -31.40
C ASP A 9 -9.81 2.05 -32.53
N PRO A 10 -9.64 1.67 -33.79
CA PRO A 10 -10.22 2.41 -34.90
C PRO A 10 -11.74 2.28 -35.00
N ALA A 11 -12.36 1.30 -34.33
CA ALA A 11 -13.81 1.11 -34.33
C ALA A 11 -14.53 2.01 -33.32
N THR A 12 -13.86 2.36 -32.19
CA THR A 12 -14.47 3.12 -31.11
C THR A 12 -13.83 4.49 -30.90
N ASP A 13 -12.75 4.80 -31.62
CA ASP A 13 -11.91 6.00 -31.47
C ASP A 13 -11.40 6.21 -30.03
N ARG A 14 -11.22 5.11 -29.28
CA ARG A 14 -10.75 5.13 -27.90
C ARG A 14 -9.30 4.69 -27.79
N TYR A 15 -8.57 5.30 -26.83
CA TYR A 15 -7.22 4.90 -26.49
C TYR A 15 -7.22 3.88 -25.35
N SER A 16 -6.35 2.88 -25.47
CA SER A 16 -5.98 1.95 -24.40
C SER A 16 -4.47 1.96 -24.19
N LEU A 17 -4.01 1.41 -23.07
CA LEU A 17 -2.58 1.22 -22.84
C LEU A 17 -2.01 0.21 -23.83
N GLY A 18 -0.88 0.57 -24.45
CA GLY A 18 -0.12 -0.33 -25.33
C GLY A 18 0.93 -1.13 -24.56
N ILE A 19 1.45 -2.17 -25.20
CA ILE A 19 2.40 -3.12 -24.59
C ILE A 19 3.67 -2.47 -24.04
N SER A 20 4.11 -1.35 -24.60
CA SER A 20 5.31 -0.65 -24.12
C SER A 20 5.11 -0.03 -22.73
N ALA A 21 3.88 0.32 -22.34
CA ALA A 21 3.59 0.77 -20.98
C ALA A 21 3.81 -0.36 -19.96
N PHE A 22 3.37 -1.59 -20.29
CA PHE A 22 3.63 -2.78 -19.48
C PHE A 22 5.12 -3.07 -19.38
N SER A 23 5.87 -3.04 -20.50
CA SER A 23 7.31 -3.33 -20.51
C SER A 23 8.10 -2.38 -19.62
N VAL A 24 7.77 -1.07 -19.63
CA VAL A 24 8.42 -0.08 -18.76
C VAL A 24 8.07 -0.32 -17.28
N GLY A 25 6.81 -0.61 -16.98
CA GLY A 25 6.40 -0.91 -15.61
C GLY A 25 7.05 -2.18 -15.07
N SER A 26 7.19 -3.23 -15.89
CA SER A 26 7.87 -4.47 -15.52
C SER A 26 9.36 -4.24 -15.28
N ALA A 27 10.04 -3.48 -16.15
CA ALA A 27 11.45 -3.15 -15.98
C ALA A 27 11.73 -2.38 -14.69
N TYR A 28 10.81 -1.52 -14.25
CA TYR A 28 10.93 -0.84 -12.95
C TYR A 28 10.99 -1.84 -11.79
N LEU A 29 10.15 -2.87 -11.82
CA LEU A 29 10.11 -3.89 -10.77
C LEU A 29 11.32 -4.85 -10.82
N GLU A 30 11.87 -5.11 -12.02
CA GLU A 30 13.02 -5.98 -12.23
C GLU A 30 14.37 -5.33 -11.87
N GLN A 31 14.50 -4.03 -12.08
CA GLN A 31 15.75 -3.28 -11.81
C GLN A 31 16.03 -3.08 -10.32
N ALA A 32 15.07 -3.33 -9.45
CA ALA A 32 15.23 -3.15 -8.02
C ALA A 32 15.59 -4.48 -7.34
N ASP A 33 16.88 -4.80 -7.19
CA ASP A 33 17.38 -5.95 -6.42
C ASP A 33 16.71 -6.06 -5.04
N PHE A 34 16.44 -4.92 -4.43
CA PHE A 34 15.71 -4.81 -3.17
C PHE A 34 14.30 -5.40 -3.24
N LEU A 35 13.54 -5.17 -4.34
CA LEU A 35 12.19 -5.72 -4.48
C LEU A 35 12.21 -7.24 -4.65
N THR A 36 13.24 -7.78 -5.30
CA THR A 36 13.43 -9.23 -5.46
C THR A 36 13.73 -9.89 -4.12
N LEU A 37 14.63 -9.29 -3.33
CA LEU A 37 14.96 -9.77 -1.98
C LEU A 37 13.70 -9.70 -1.08
N LEU A 38 13.01 -8.56 -1.05
CA LEU A 38 11.83 -8.37 -0.23
C LEU A 38 10.70 -9.34 -0.60
N ARG A 39 10.53 -9.65 -1.88
CA ARG A 39 9.55 -10.64 -2.33
C ARG A 39 9.84 -12.05 -1.78
N GLY A 40 11.11 -12.40 -1.63
CA GLY A 40 11.54 -13.64 -0.97
C GLY A 40 11.08 -13.69 0.48
N GLU A 41 11.41 -12.66 1.25
CA GLU A 41 11.02 -12.53 2.66
C GLU A 41 9.49 -12.52 2.84
N MET A 42 8.76 -11.80 1.98
CA MET A 42 7.31 -11.78 2.01
C MET A 42 6.67 -13.15 1.75
N ARG A 43 7.29 -14.00 0.92
CA ARG A 43 6.83 -15.39 0.73
C ARG A 43 6.96 -16.21 1.99
N SER A 44 8.11 -16.11 2.68
CA SER A 44 8.30 -16.78 3.97
C SER A 44 7.24 -16.34 4.99
N VAL A 45 6.91 -15.05 5.05
CA VAL A 45 5.84 -14.55 5.91
C VAL A 45 4.49 -15.19 5.56
N VAL A 46 4.14 -15.29 4.26
CA VAL A 46 2.88 -15.94 3.83
C VAL A 46 2.89 -17.44 4.17
N GLU A 47 4.02 -18.12 3.99
CA GLU A 47 4.18 -19.54 4.35
C GLU A 47 3.98 -19.77 5.85
N ASP A 48 4.50 -18.86 6.69
CA ASP A 48 4.43 -18.97 8.14
C ASP A 48 3.03 -18.65 8.70
N CYS A 49 2.37 -17.59 8.21
CA CYS A 49 1.11 -17.13 8.77
C CYS A 49 -0.14 -17.56 7.98
N GLY A 50 0.01 -17.94 6.72
CA GLY A 50 -1.10 -18.32 5.84
C GLY A 50 -1.98 -17.15 5.38
N GLU A 51 -1.51 -15.90 5.53
CA GLU A 51 -2.28 -14.70 5.22
C GLU A 51 -1.64 -13.92 4.06
N ILE A 52 -2.43 -13.02 3.44
CA ILE A 52 -1.98 -12.22 2.29
C ILE A 52 -0.93 -11.21 2.75
N CYS A 53 0.21 -11.17 2.06
CA CYS A 53 1.26 -10.21 2.31
C CYS A 53 1.36 -9.20 1.15
N GLN A 54 1.47 -7.92 1.49
CA GLN A 54 1.50 -6.83 0.52
C GLN A 54 2.63 -5.86 0.83
N MET A 55 3.14 -5.20 -0.22
CA MET A 55 4.11 -4.12 -0.09
C MET A 55 3.67 -2.92 -0.89
N GLY A 56 3.88 -1.75 -0.33
CA GLY A 56 3.58 -0.47 -0.96
C GLY A 56 4.57 0.62 -0.61
N ILE A 57 4.54 1.68 -1.41
CA ILE A 57 5.28 2.92 -1.18
C ILE A 57 4.32 4.07 -0.93
N LEU A 58 4.79 5.09 -0.20
CA LEU A 58 4.03 6.31 0.05
C LEU A 58 4.31 7.32 -1.06
N GLU A 59 3.28 7.74 -1.78
CA GLU A 59 3.35 8.74 -2.82
C GLU A 59 2.16 9.72 -2.72
N GLY A 60 2.45 10.99 -2.43
CA GLY A 60 1.45 12.05 -2.39
C GLY A 60 0.29 11.85 -1.39
N GLY A 61 0.52 11.13 -0.28
CA GLY A 61 -0.52 10.81 0.70
C GLY A 61 -1.29 9.52 0.42
N GLU A 62 -0.93 8.81 -0.62
CA GLU A 62 -1.48 7.50 -0.98
C GLU A 62 -0.43 6.41 -0.87
N VAL A 63 -0.87 5.18 -0.63
CA VAL A 63 -0.07 3.97 -0.80
C VAL A 63 -0.26 3.46 -2.21
N LEU A 64 0.83 3.34 -2.97
CA LEU A 64 0.87 2.60 -4.22
C LEU A 64 1.35 1.17 -3.95
N TYR A 65 0.50 0.19 -4.24
CA TYR A 65 0.81 -1.22 -4.05
C TYR A 65 1.73 -1.75 -5.16
N LEU A 66 2.91 -2.27 -4.81
CA LEU A 66 3.90 -2.77 -5.78
C LEU A 66 4.04 -4.29 -5.77
N ILE A 67 3.82 -4.94 -4.62
CA ILE A 67 3.88 -6.40 -4.49
C ILE A 67 2.65 -6.88 -3.73
N LYS A 68 2.09 -8.00 -4.19
CA LYS A 68 1.07 -8.77 -3.48
C LYS A 68 1.41 -10.25 -3.60
N ILE A 69 1.38 -10.95 -2.48
CA ILE A 69 1.51 -12.41 -2.42
C ILE A 69 0.23 -12.92 -1.78
N ASP A 70 -0.53 -13.68 -2.55
CA ASP A 70 -1.79 -14.24 -2.10
C ASP A 70 -1.57 -15.43 -1.15
N ALA A 71 -2.45 -15.57 -0.19
CA ALA A 71 -2.51 -16.73 0.68
C ALA A 71 -3.03 -17.97 -0.05
N PRO A 72 -2.71 -19.18 0.43
CA PRO A 72 -3.24 -20.42 -0.14
C PRO A 72 -4.77 -20.54 -0.04
N GLN A 73 -5.40 -19.69 0.76
CA GLN A 73 -6.83 -19.73 1.08
C GLN A 73 -7.67 -18.96 0.07
N PRO A 74 -8.96 -19.29 -0.11
CA PRO A 74 -9.82 -18.73 -1.16
C PRO A 74 -10.30 -17.28 -0.90
N ILE A 75 -9.79 -16.61 0.14
CA ILE A 75 -10.17 -15.22 0.44
C ILE A 75 -9.44 -14.30 -0.53
N ARG A 76 -10.19 -13.65 -1.41
CA ARG A 76 -9.66 -12.66 -2.34
C ARG A 76 -9.85 -11.27 -1.78
N MET A 77 -8.75 -10.56 -1.57
CA MET A 77 -8.80 -9.13 -1.27
C MET A 77 -8.94 -8.31 -2.56
N ALA A 78 -9.66 -7.20 -2.46
CA ALA A 78 -9.83 -6.26 -3.58
C ALA A 78 -8.57 -5.45 -3.93
N SER A 79 -7.45 -5.67 -3.22
CA SER A 79 -6.15 -5.05 -3.50
C SER A 79 -5.45 -5.76 -4.65
N PHE A 80 -4.76 -5.01 -5.48
CA PHE A 80 -3.95 -5.50 -6.61
C PHE A 80 -2.75 -4.57 -6.82
N VAL A 81 -1.71 -5.09 -7.48
CA VAL A 81 -0.52 -4.30 -7.84
C VAL A 81 -0.92 -3.14 -8.74
N GLY A 82 -0.45 -1.94 -8.41
CA GLY A 82 -0.85 -0.69 -9.08
C GLY A 82 -2.06 0.02 -8.46
N LYS A 83 -2.76 -0.59 -7.49
CA LYS A 83 -3.83 0.08 -6.74
C LYS A 83 -3.26 1.19 -5.88
N ARG A 84 -4.03 2.27 -5.72
CA ARG A 84 -3.76 3.37 -4.79
C ARG A 84 -4.87 3.44 -3.75
N LEU A 85 -4.50 3.65 -2.50
CA LEU A 85 -5.43 3.90 -1.40
C LEU A 85 -4.88 5.02 -0.51
N PRO A 86 -5.74 5.84 0.10
CA PRO A 86 -5.32 6.85 1.08
C PRO A 86 -4.47 6.22 2.18
N ALA A 87 -3.29 6.78 2.44
CA ALA A 87 -2.35 6.20 3.39
C ALA A 87 -2.89 6.20 4.82
N TYR A 88 -3.69 7.21 5.21
CA TYR A 88 -4.30 7.29 6.54
C TYR A 88 -5.25 6.11 6.86
N ALA A 89 -5.85 5.50 5.84
CA ALA A 89 -6.82 4.42 6.01
C ALA A 89 -6.20 3.01 5.87
N THR A 90 -4.88 2.89 5.67
CA THR A 90 -4.22 1.60 5.48
C THR A 90 -3.10 1.40 6.50
N ALA A 91 -2.88 0.17 6.96
CA ALA A 91 -1.75 -0.15 7.84
C ALA A 91 -0.41 0.18 7.17
N LEU A 92 -0.25 -0.16 5.87
CA LEU A 92 0.94 0.21 5.07
C LEU A 92 1.21 1.72 5.12
N GLY A 93 0.16 2.52 4.91
CA GLY A 93 0.27 3.96 4.92
C GLY A 93 0.59 4.52 6.30
N LYS A 94 -0.10 4.06 7.35
CA LYS A 94 0.16 4.48 8.73
C LYS A 94 1.59 4.18 9.16
N ALA A 95 2.14 3.02 8.78
CA ALA A 95 3.53 2.67 9.03
C ALA A 95 4.51 3.70 8.43
N MET A 96 4.23 4.19 7.23
CA MET A 96 5.08 5.19 6.56
C MET A 96 4.79 6.62 7.03
N LEU A 97 3.52 6.96 7.28
CA LEU A 97 3.12 8.29 7.80
C LEU A 97 3.71 8.56 9.18
N ALA A 98 3.86 7.54 10.02
CA ALA A 98 4.47 7.65 11.34
C ALA A 98 5.92 8.16 11.29
N ALA A 99 6.63 7.93 10.20
CA ALA A 99 8.00 8.40 9.99
C ALA A 99 8.08 9.83 9.41
N LEU A 100 6.96 10.47 9.12
CA LEU A 100 6.97 11.85 8.62
C LEU A 100 7.29 12.84 9.73
N PRO A 101 8.00 13.94 9.41
CA PRO A 101 8.17 15.06 10.32
C PRO A 101 6.83 15.63 10.79
N ALA A 102 6.83 16.13 12.04
CA ALA A 102 5.66 16.80 12.62
C ALA A 102 5.12 17.90 11.69
N GLY A 103 3.77 17.96 11.57
CA GLY A 103 3.08 18.96 10.76
C GLY A 103 2.94 18.63 9.27
N GLN A 104 3.65 17.64 8.74
CA GLN A 104 3.52 17.26 7.33
C GLN A 104 2.23 16.48 7.06
N LEU A 105 1.66 15.82 8.04
CA LEU A 105 0.44 15.01 7.89
C LEU A 105 -0.72 15.84 7.32
N ARG A 106 -1.02 17.00 7.90
CA ARG A 106 -2.11 17.87 7.43
C ARG A 106 -1.87 18.45 6.04
N ALA A 107 -0.61 18.66 5.66
CA ALA A 107 -0.26 19.16 4.33
C ALA A 107 -0.52 18.12 3.22
N LEU A 108 -0.45 16.82 3.53
CA LEU A 108 -0.81 15.76 2.59
C LEU A 108 -2.31 15.68 2.30
N TYR A 109 -3.14 16.12 3.24
CA TYR A 109 -4.60 15.99 3.14
C TYR A 109 -5.30 17.36 3.34
N PRO A 110 -5.11 18.32 2.42
CA PRO A 110 -5.65 19.68 2.55
C PRO A 110 -7.18 19.73 2.52
N ARG A 111 -7.84 18.68 2.02
CA ARG A 111 -9.30 18.54 1.99
C ARG A 111 -9.88 17.74 3.17
N GLY A 112 -9.04 17.33 4.12
CA GLY A 112 -9.40 16.44 5.21
C GLY A 112 -9.25 14.97 4.87
N LEU A 113 -9.73 14.10 5.76
CA LEU A 113 -9.67 12.65 5.65
C LEU A 113 -11.06 12.13 5.26
N GLU A 114 -11.22 11.65 4.04
CA GLU A 114 -12.50 11.14 3.52
C GLU A 114 -12.73 9.68 4.00
N PRO A 115 -13.95 9.30 4.45
CA PRO A 115 -14.22 7.94 4.86
C PRO A 115 -14.29 6.98 3.66
N LEU A 116 -13.63 5.83 3.78
CA LEU A 116 -13.79 4.70 2.84
C LEU A 116 -14.82 3.70 3.37
N THR A 117 -14.89 3.59 4.69
CA THR A 117 -15.83 2.74 5.44
C THR A 117 -16.36 3.53 6.65
N ALA A 118 -17.28 2.94 7.38
CA ALA A 118 -17.77 3.52 8.65
C ALA A 118 -16.68 3.56 9.76
N GLN A 119 -15.61 2.75 9.62
CA GLN A 119 -14.52 2.65 10.59
C GLN A 119 -13.32 3.52 10.24
N THR A 120 -13.27 4.10 9.04
CA THR A 120 -12.16 4.97 8.62
C THR A 120 -11.97 6.13 9.60
N VAL A 121 -10.75 6.33 10.07
CA VAL A 121 -10.40 7.50 10.90
C VAL A 121 -10.41 8.75 10.02
N THR A 122 -11.31 9.68 10.33
CA THR A 122 -11.51 10.95 9.62
C THR A 122 -11.08 12.17 10.43
N ASP A 123 -10.62 11.95 11.66
CA ASP A 123 -10.13 12.98 12.57
C ASP A 123 -8.59 12.95 12.64
N PHE A 124 -7.97 14.10 12.44
CA PHE A 124 -6.50 14.20 12.43
C PHE A 124 -5.85 13.91 13.78
N ASP A 125 -6.51 14.27 14.88
CA ASP A 125 -5.92 14.08 16.21
C ASP A 125 -6.00 12.60 16.60
N LYS A 126 -7.06 11.89 16.19
CA LYS A 126 -7.15 10.43 16.32
C LYS A 126 -6.11 9.73 15.44
N LEU A 127 -5.92 10.18 14.20
CA LEU A 127 -4.89 9.63 13.32
C LEU A 127 -3.50 9.85 13.92
N GLU A 128 -3.18 11.06 14.41
CA GLU A 128 -1.89 11.34 15.04
C GLU A 128 -1.65 10.44 16.28
N ALA A 129 -2.66 10.22 17.11
CA ALA A 129 -2.56 9.29 18.23
C ALA A 129 -2.23 7.85 17.79
N GLN A 130 -2.81 7.37 16.67
CA GLN A 130 -2.45 6.08 16.09
C GLN A 130 -1.01 6.08 15.58
N LEU A 131 -0.55 7.17 14.92
CA LEU A 131 0.81 7.27 14.42
C LEU A 131 1.84 7.34 15.56
N GLU A 132 1.51 7.97 16.70
CA GLU A 132 2.36 7.91 17.92
C GLU A 132 2.52 6.48 18.43
N GLU A 133 1.43 5.70 18.43
CA GLU A 133 1.52 4.29 18.80
C GLU A 133 2.40 3.50 17.83
N VAL A 134 2.32 3.79 16.52
CA VAL A 134 3.21 3.20 15.51
C VAL A 134 4.67 3.58 15.78
N ARG A 135 4.97 4.84 16.12
CA ARG A 135 6.34 5.27 16.48
C ARG A 135 6.88 4.52 17.68
N ARG A 136 6.02 4.25 18.66
CA ARG A 136 6.39 3.55 19.90
C ARG A 136 6.60 2.04 19.69
N THR A 137 5.74 1.39 18.89
CA THR A 137 5.72 -0.08 18.71
C THR A 137 6.45 -0.58 17.49
N GLY A 138 6.61 0.28 16.48
CA GLY A 138 7.09 -0.10 15.15
C GLY A 138 6.02 -0.80 14.28
N ILE A 139 4.80 -1.02 14.81
CA ILE A 139 3.74 -1.77 14.13
C ILE A 139 2.54 -0.85 13.92
N ALA A 140 2.12 -0.71 12.68
CA ALA A 140 0.86 -0.07 12.31
C ALA A 140 -0.26 -1.11 12.21
N ALA A 141 -1.44 -0.75 12.68
CA ALA A 141 -2.64 -1.55 12.54
C ALA A 141 -3.78 -0.72 11.94
N GLU A 142 -4.66 -1.38 11.20
CA GLU A 142 -5.95 -0.85 10.82
C GLU A 142 -7.00 -1.97 10.86
N GLN A 143 -8.21 -1.63 11.23
CA GLN A 143 -9.31 -2.56 11.31
C GLN A 143 -10.51 -1.97 10.57
N GLU A 144 -10.85 -2.60 9.44
CA GLU A 144 -11.97 -2.22 8.58
C GLU A 144 -11.95 -0.77 8.08
N GLU A 145 -10.81 -0.06 8.18
CA GLU A 145 -10.72 1.34 7.76
C GLU A 145 -10.60 1.50 6.24
N SER A 146 -9.90 0.59 5.58
CA SER A 146 -9.71 0.60 4.13
C SER A 146 -10.71 -0.29 3.38
N SER A 147 -11.23 -1.31 4.04
CA SER A 147 -12.18 -2.27 3.50
C SER A 147 -12.88 -3.01 4.64
N GLU A 148 -14.19 -3.15 4.56
CA GLU A 148 -14.97 -3.91 5.54
C GLU A 148 -14.48 -5.36 5.67
N MET A 149 -14.63 -5.95 6.85
CA MET A 149 -14.26 -7.33 7.20
C MET A 149 -12.77 -7.65 7.10
N ILE A 150 -11.89 -6.66 6.94
CA ILE A 150 -10.44 -6.84 6.81
C ILE A 150 -9.73 -6.07 7.93
N CYS A 151 -8.73 -6.69 8.53
CA CYS A 151 -7.74 -6.01 9.34
C CYS A 151 -6.33 -6.23 8.78
N CYS A 152 -5.45 -5.26 8.98
CA CYS A 152 -4.10 -5.30 8.48
C CYS A 152 -3.10 -4.85 9.55
N TYR A 153 -1.94 -5.48 9.55
CA TYR A 153 -0.79 -5.08 10.35
C TYR A 153 0.39 -4.81 9.42
N ALA A 154 1.13 -3.74 9.66
CA ALA A 154 2.23 -3.34 8.79
C ALA A 154 3.43 -2.83 9.57
N VAL A 155 4.59 -2.96 8.94
CA VAL A 155 5.86 -2.38 9.40
C VAL A 155 6.46 -1.54 8.27
N ALA A 156 7.11 -0.44 8.63
CA ALA A 156 7.90 0.34 7.70
C ALA A 156 9.27 -0.32 7.48
N VAL A 157 9.76 -0.26 6.27
CA VAL A 157 11.06 -0.82 5.87
C VAL A 157 11.98 0.31 5.43
N GLY A 158 13.11 0.45 6.09
CA GLY A 158 14.09 1.49 5.83
C GLY A 158 15.24 1.43 6.82
N ARG A 159 16.19 2.36 6.69
CA ARG A 159 17.27 2.50 7.66
C ARG A 159 16.82 3.30 8.88
N PRO A 160 17.30 2.98 10.08
CA PRO A 160 17.01 3.78 11.27
C PRO A 160 17.36 5.25 11.07
N GLY A 161 16.41 6.15 11.38
CA GLY A 161 16.60 7.60 11.23
C GLY A 161 16.41 8.15 9.82
N GLU A 162 16.21 7.31 8.81
CA GLU A 162 15.87 7.70 7.43
C GLU A 162 14.37 7.54 7.16
N ARG A 163 13.90 8.19 6.10
CA ARG A 163 12.54 7.99 5.62
C ARG A 163 12.39 6.56 5.09
N PRO A 164 11.34 5.81 5.48
CA PRO A 164 11.11 4.49 4.96
C PRO A 164 11.02 4.46 3.43
N VAL A 165 11.63 3.45 2.82
CA VAL A 165 11.57 3.25 1.37
C VAL A 165 10.27 2.56 0.93
N CYS A 166 9.68 1.76 1.83
CA CYS A 166 8.39 1.09 1.63
C CYS A 166 7.81 0.65 2.97
N SER A 167 6.68 -0.02 2.92
CA SER A 167 6.12 -0.78 4.04
C SER A 167 5.63 -2.14 3.56
N VAL A 168 5.58 -3.10 4.50
CA VAL A 168 5.07 -4.45 4.27
C VAL A 168 3.93 -4.71 5.24
N SER A 169 2.84 -5.32 4.79
CA SER A 169 1.70 -5.67 5.61
C SER A 169 1.26 -7.11 5.43
N VAL A 170 0.68 -7.64 6.49
CA VAL A 170 -0.15 -8.84 6.47
C VAL A 170 -1.62 -8.41 6.60
N SER A 171 -2.49 -9.00 5.81
CA SER A 171 -3.90 -8.69 5.76
C SER A 171 -4.73 -9.95 5.95
N LEU A 172 -5.69 -9.89 6.88
CA LEU A 172 -6.50 -11.03 7.29
C LEU A 172 -7.96 -10.60 7.54
N PRO A 173 -8.92 -11.54 7.49
CA PRO A 173 -10.29 -11.27 7.89
C PRO A 173 -10.40 -10.98 9.38
N VAL A 174 -11.30 -10.07 9.79
CA VAL A 174 -11.50 -9.66 11.21
C VAL A 174 -11.94 -10.79 12.15
N PHE A 175 -12.41 -11.93 11.62
CA PHE A 175 -12.81 -13.08 12.43
C PHE A 175 -11.66 -14.08 12.70
N ARG A 176 -10.45 -13.77 12.31
CA ARG A 176 -9.21 -14.48 12.60
C ARG A 176 -8.34 -13.67 13.51
#